data_548d3ff9357b0f38e61f5022800708b8
#
_entry.id   548d3ff9357b0f38e61f5022800708b8
#
_cell.length_a   1.000
_cell.length_b   1.000
_cell.length_c   1.000
_cell.angle_alpha   90.00
_cell.angle_beta   90.00
_cell.angle_gamma   90.00
#
_symmetry.space_group_name_H-M   'P 1'
#
loop_
_entity.id
_entity.type
_entity.pdbx_description
1 polymer ?
#
loop_
_entity_poly.entity_id
_entity_poly.type
_entity_poly.pdbx_seq_one_letter_code
_entity_poly.pdbx_strand_id
1 'polypeptide(L)'
;FFKQKTAYEIASCLVGSAANVEFHAKIIAQKYVQRELIRSATEIQRRSYDESTDVTELIGYAESEIFKVAEGHVKRSVQSSKDLLAKALMQIEEASKNTSAFNGVPSGFMAIDRVTLGWQLSDLIIVAARPSMGKTAFVLSMARNMAVDHERPVAFFSLEMSSVQLMMRLIIAETGIPGNDIKSGRLTPEQWRHLESATKPLGAAPLYIDDTPALSVFEFRSKARRLKIHNDIQIIIIDYLQLMTGGTQDSKGNREQEVAFISRTLKAIAKELNVPIIALSQLSRATELRGGSKRPQLSDLRESGAIEQDADIVAFIHRPEYYGINQDENGMPTAGMAEIIIAKHRNGAVTDVNLRFLKDQARFADVDETLMPEAGSRPAPGQYEDVSSGSNSGLGGFGGVPEEFLTPGVSGAPVNLNEEEPF
;
A
#
# COMPACT_ATOMS: atom_id res chain seq x y z
N PHE A 1 21.42 53.98 -7.10
CA PHE A 1 21.67 54.23 -8.53
C PHE A 1 21.40 52.98 -9.33
N PHE A 2 20.14 52.72 -9.71
CA PHE A 2 19.80 51.69 -10.71
C PHE A 2 20.04 52.33 -12.09
N LYS A 3 21.10 51.88 -12.80
CA LYS A 3 21.22 52.14 -14.24
C LYS A 3 20.05 51.47 -14.95
N GLN A 4 19.13 52.22 -15.53
CA GLN A 4 18.14 51.73 -16.48
C GLN A 4 18.90 51.10 -17.67
N LYS A 5 18.86 49.78 -17.78
CA LYS A 5 19.33 49.12 -18.98
C LYS A 5 18.38 49.45 -20.12
N THR A 6 18.94 49.83 -21.28
CA THR A 6 18.15 50.16 -22.47
C THR A 6 17.34 48.92 -22.92
N ALA A 7 16.20 49.14 -23.56
CA ALA A 7 15.34 48.06 -24.11
C ALA A 7 16.13 47.09 -25.00
N TYR A 8 17.20 47.53 -25.64
CA TYR A 8 18.08 46.74 -26.47
C TYR A 8 18.97 45.77 -25.64
N GLU A 9 19.45 46.20 -24.49
CA GLU A 9 20.21 45.34 -23.57
C GLU A 9 19.31 44.27 -22.92
N ILE A 10 18.04 44.62 -22.68
CA ILE A 10 17.02 43.68 -22.20
C ILE A 10 16.66 42.67 -23.30
N ALA A 11 16.49 43.14 -24.56
CA ALA A 11 16.22 42.27 -25.69
C ALA A 11 17.41 41.34 -26.02
N SER A 12 18.64 41.84 -25.95
CA SER A 12 19.87 41.06 -26.12
C SER A 12 20.06 39.97 -25.04
N CYS A 13 19.61 40.24 -23.81
CA CYS A 13 19.55 39.21 -22.75
C CYS A 13 18.46 38.16 -22.96
N LEU A 14 17.39 38.48 -23.70
CA LEU A 14 16.29 37.57 -24.02
C LEU A 14 16.59 36.62 -25.19
N VAL A 15 17.55 36.95 -26.05
CA VAL A 15 17.98 36.14 -27.21
C VAL A 15 19.15 35.18 -26.85
N GLY A 16 19.49 35.10 -25.59
CA GLY A 16 20.43 34.09 -25.10
C GLY A 16 19.85 32.68 -25.20
N SER A 17 20.70 31.75 -25.59
CA SER A 17 20.43 30.30 -25.80
C SER A 17 19.36 29.69 -24.88
N ALA A 18 18.74 28.59 -25.30
CA ALA A 18 17.74 27.85 -24.51
C ALA A 18 18.17 27.58 -23.03
N ALA A 19 19.48 27.48 -22.76
CA ALA A 19 20.04 27.36 -21.42
C ALA A 19 19.78 28.60 -20.54
N ASN A 20 19.77 29.83 -21.12
CA ASN A 20 19.47 31.06 -20.37
C ASN A 20 17.97 31.16 -20.03
N VAL A 21 17.08 30.66 -20.88
CA VAL A 21 15.64 30.66 -20.61
C VAL A 21 15.31 29.75 -19.42
N GLU A 22 15.89 28.54 -19.35
CA GLU A 22 15.73 27.65 -18.23
C GLU A 22 16.26 28.23 -16.92
N PHE A 23 17.43 28.85 -16.96
CA PHE A 23 18.02 29.55 -15.81
C PHE A 23 17.12 30.65 -15.29
N HIS A 24 16.62 31.54 -16.17
CA HIS A 24 15.70 32.62 -15.78
C HIS A 24 14.36 32.06 -15.27
N ALA A 25 13.83 31.00 -15.87
CA ALA A 25 12.63 30.36 -15.40
C ALA A 25 12.79 29.77 -13.97
N LYS A 26 13.97 29.19 -13.67
CA LYS A 26 14.30 28.71 -12.30
C LYS A 26 14.36 29.86 -11.30
N ILE A 27 14.96 31.00 -11.67
CA ILE A 27 15.00 32.19 -10.80
C ILE A 27 13.60 32.73 -10.54
N ILE A 28 12.75 32.81 -11.55
CA ILE A 28 11.37 33.30 -11.42
C ILE A 28 10.58 32.35 -10.50
N ALA A 29 10.70 31.04 -10.71
CA ALA A 29 10.07 30.04 -9.87
C ALA A 29 10.54 30.14 -8.41
N GLN A 30 11.85 30.30 -8.18
CA GLN A 30 12.42 30.48 -6.84
C GLN A 30 11.89 31.74 -6.17
N LYS A 31 11.80 32.86 -6.90
CA LYS A 31 11.26 34.13 -6.37
C LYS A 31 9.75 34.06 -6.10
N TYR A 32 9.02 33.27 -6.88
CA TYR A 32 7.61 33.01 -6.61
C TYR A 32 7.44 32.25 -5.29
N VAL A 33 8.21 31.16 -5.07
CA VAL A 33 8.21 30.42 -3.81
C VAL A 33 8.48 31.29 -2.61
N GLN A 34 9.55 32.09 -2.72
CA GLN A 34 9.93 33.03 -1.64
C GLN A 34 8.79 33.98 -1.29
N ARG A 35 8.08 34.52 -2.29
CA ARG A 35 6.91 35.39 -2.08
C ARG A 35 5.73 34.65 -1.44
N GLU A 36 5.42 33.43 -1.90
CA GLU A 36 4.34 32.66 -1.32
C GLU A 36 4.66 32.24 0.13
N LEU A 37 5.91 31.87 0.44
CA LEU A 37 6.35 31.60 1.81
C LEU A 37 6.22 32.83 2.71
N ILE A 38 6.61 34.02 2.23
CA ILE A 38 6.46 35.27 2.97
C ILE A 38 4.97 35.54 3.23
N ARG A 39 4.10 35.36 2.22
CA ARG A 39 2.65 35.55 2.36
C ARG A 39 2.05 34.61 3.41
N SER A 40 2.37 33.30 3.31
CA SER A 40 1.88 32.31 4.26
C SER A 40 2.40 32.57 5.68
N ALA A 41 3.69 32.93 5.84
CA ALA A 41 4.26 33.26 7.13
C ALA A 41 3.60 34.50 7.77
N THR A 42 3.29 35.53 6.98
CA THR A 42 2.60 36.73 7.44
C THR A 42 1.18 36.41 7.91
N GLU A 43 0.47 35.56 7.18
CA GLU A 43 -0.89 35.14 7.58
C GLU A 43 -0.88 34.24 8.82
N ILE A 44 0.08 33.32 8.94
CA ILE A 44 0.28 32.52 10.16
C ILE A 44 0.57 33.44 11.35
N GLN A 45 1.47 34.41 11.18
CA GLN A 45 1.79 35.40 12.21
C GLN A 45 0.55 36.20 12.62
N ARG A 46 -0.25 36.70 11.66
CA ARG A 46 -1.49 37.40 11.93
C ARG A 46 -2.45 36.62 12.78
N ARG A 47 -2.68 35.34 12.44
CA ARG A 47 -3.55 34.43 13.20
C ARG A 47 -2.99 34.07 14.57
N SER A 48 -1.66 34.05 14.74
CA SER A 48 -1.02 33.79 16.03
C SER A 48 -1.24 34.90 17.06
N TYR A 49 -1.57 36.12 16.62
CA TYR A 49 -1.94 37.22 17.50
C TYR A 49 -3.44 37.26 17.84
N ASP A 50 -4.25 36.38 17.23
CA ASP A 50 -5.68 36.28 17.50
C ASP A 50 -5.89 35.30 18.67
N GLU A 51 -6.15 35.84 19.85
CA GLU A 51 -6.36 35.06 21.09
C GLU A 51 -7.60 34.14 21.03
N SER A 52 -8.49 34.33 20.05
CA SER A 52 -9.68 33.48 19.86
C SER A 52 -9.40 32.18 19.10
N THR A 53 -8.22 32.07 18.46
CA THR A 53 -7.84 30.90 17.66
C THR A 53 -7.20 29.82 18.54
N ASP A 54 -7.75 28.58 18.51
CA ASP A 54 -7.14 27.46 19.21
C ASP A 54 -5.76 27.13 18.62
N VAL A 55 -4.80 26.82 19.53
CA VAL A 55 -3.41 26.53 19.13
C VAL A 55 -3.33 25.33 18.18
N THR A 56 -4.15 24.31 18.39
CA THR A 56 -4.20 23.13 17.53
C THR A 56 -4.69 23.48 16.13
N GLU A 57 -5.69 24.37 16.03
CA GLU A 57 -6.21 24.89 14.76
C GLU A 57 -5.17 25.73 14.03
N LEU A 58 -4.44 26.57 14.77
CA LEU A 58 -3.37 27.39 14.21
C LEU A 58 -2.24 26.55 13.62
N ILE A 59 -1.82 25.48 14.31
CA ILE A 59 -0.81 24.53 13.80
C ILE A 59 -1.30 23.87 12.50
N GLY A 60 -2.52 23.34 12.49
CA GLY A 60 -3.10 22.70 11.30
C GLY A 60 -3.21 23.66 10.10
N TYR A 61 -3.56 24.92 10.35
CA TYR A 61 -3.57 25.95 9.33
C TYR A 61 -2.17 26.24 8.78
N ALA A 62 -1.17 26.39 9.68
CA ALA A 62 0.21 26.66 9.29
C ALA A 62 0.80 25.52 8.43
N GLU A 63 0.56 24.27 8.83
CA GLU A 63 0.94 23.09 8.06
C GLU A 63 0.28 23.08 6.67
N SER A 64 -1.02 23.37 6.59
CA SER A 64 -1.76 23.43 5.32
C SER A 64 -1.21 24.49 4.37
N GLU A 65 -0.91 25.69 4.86
CA GLU A 65 -0.37 26.78 4.04
C GLU A 65 1.05 26.49 3.54
N ILE A 66 1.93 25.97 4.40
CA ILE A 66 3.28 25.54 3.99
C ILE A 66 3.19 24.42 2.96
N PHE A 67 2.26 23.51 3.15
CA PHE A 67 2.01 22.41 2.22
C PHE A 67 1.60 22.89 0.83
N LYS A 68 0.64 23.82 0.73
CA LYS A 68 0.20 24.41 -0.56
C LYS A 68 1.38 25.00 -1.33
N VAL A 69 2.29 25.70 -0.62
CA VAL A 69 3.49 26.24 -1.24
C VAL A 69 4.43 25.14 -1.73
N ALA A 70 4.62 24.08 -0.95
CA ALA A 70 5.46 22.95 -1.31
C ALA A 70 4.90 22.15 -2.50
N GLU A 71 3.59 21.90 -2.52
CA GLU A 71 2.90 21.12 -3.58
C GLU A 71 2.91 21.87 -4.93
N GLY A 72 2.73 23.20 -4.90
CA GLY A 72 2.79 24.04 -6.10
C GLY A 72 4.14 23.99 -6.83
N HIS A 73 5.21 23.54 -6.16
CA HIS A 73 6.57 23.49 -6.68
C HIS A 73 7.06 22.12 -7.12
N VAL A 74 6.43 21.03 -6.67
CA VAL A 74 6.72 19.70 -7.17
C VAL A 74 6.02 19.47 -8.53
N LYS A 75 6.22 20.38 -9.48
CA LYS A 75 5.98 20.05 -10.89
C LYS A 75 7.04 19.03 -11.28
N ARG A 76 6.63 17.74 -11.30
CA ARG A 76 7.44 16.70 -11.94
C ARG A 76 7.76 17.20 -13.34
N SER A 77 9.05 17.38 -13.65
CA SER A 77 9.48 17.72 -14.99
C SER A 77 8.95 16.63 -15.93
N VAL A 78 8.38 17.03 -17.05
CA VAL A 78 8.01 16.11 -18.12
C VAL A 78 9.29 15.37 -18.51
N GLN A 79 9.30 14.03 -18.33
CA GLN A 79 10.43 13.20 -18.71
C GLN A 79 10.27 12.77 -20.16
N SER A 80 11.38 12.69 -20.90
CA SER A 80 11.32 12.22 -22.28
C SER A 80 10.99 10.72 -22.31
N SER A 81 10.30 10.27 -23.36
CA SER A 81 9.99 8.84 -23.55
C SER A 81 11.26 7.98 -23.58
N LYS A 82 12.38 8.54 -24.06
CA LYS A 82 13.69 7.87 -24.11
C LYS A 82 14.21 7.57 -22.68
N ASP A 83 14.14 8.55 -21.78
CA ASP A 83 14.62 8.40 -20.41
C ASP A 83 13.73 7.44 -19.61
N LEU A 84 12.41 7.50 -19.87
CA LEU A 84 11.45 6.58 -19.25
C LEU A 84 11.66 5.14 -19.75
N LEU A 85 11.91 4.95 -21.03
CA LEU A 85 12.20 3.63 -21.60
C LEU A 85 13.49 3.03 -21.01
N ALA A 86 14.55 3.84 -20.91
CA ALA A 86 15.80 3.38 -20.31
C ALA A 86 15.60 2.93 -18.84
N LYS A 87 14.83 3.68 -18.04
CA LYS A 87 14.48 3.30 -16.66
C LYS A 87 13.65 2.02 -16.61
N ALA A 88 12.65 1.90 -17.48
CA ALA A 88 11.81 0.70 -17.54
C ALA A 88 12.62 -0.55 -17.90
N LEU A 89 13.53 -0.45 -18.87
CA LEU A 89 14.40 -1.56 -19.25
C LEU A 89 15.35 -1.95 -18.10
N MET A 90 15.90 -0.99 -17.37
CA MET A 90 16.71 -1.27 -16.17
C MET A 90 15.89 -2.01 -15.10
N GLN A 91 14.67 -1.60 -14.84
CA GLN A 91 13.79 -2.30 -13.89
C GLN A 91 13.48 -3.74 -14.32
N ILE A 92 13.25 -3.97 -15.63
CA ILE A 92 13.04 -5.31 -16.17
C ILE A 92 14.31 -6.17 -16.03
N GLU A 93 15.47 -5.58 -16.29
CA GLU A 93 16.76 -6.27 -16.15
C GLU A 93 17.07 -6.62 -14.69
N GLU A 94 16.82 -5.70 -13.75
CA GLU A 94 16.94 -5.96 -12.32
C GLU A 94 15.98 -7.06 -11.85
N ALA A 95 14.74 -7.02 -12.32
CA ALA A 95 13.75 -8.05 -12.04
C ALA A 95 14.18 -9.43 -12.57
N SER A 96 14.81 -9.49 -13.75
CA SER A 96 15.30 -10.75 -14.31
C SER A 96 16.53 -11.34 -13.58
N LYS A 97 17.33 -10.48 -12.92
CA LYS A 97 18.49 -10.88 -12.12
C LYS A 97 18.11 -11.26 -10.68
N ASN A 98 16.99 -10.73 -10.19
CA ASN A 98 16.48 -11.07 -8.86
C ASN A 98 15.87 -12.47 -8.90
N THR A 99 16.52 -13.43 -8.27
CA THR A 99 16.03 -14.79 -8.04
C THR A 99 14.82 -14.83 -7.09
N SER A 100 14.52 -13.73 -6.41
CA SER A 100 13.28 -13.59 -5.63
C SER A 100 12.11 -13.44 -6.61
N ALA A 101 11.12 -14.30 -6.50
CA ALA A 101 9.95 -14.37 -7.39
C ALA A 101 9.08 -13.09 -7.43
N PHE A 102 9.43 -12.03 -6.69
CA PHE A 102 8.59 -10.85 -6.49
C PHE A 102 9.35 -9.54 -6.72
N ASN A 103 8.77 -8.67 -7.54
CA ASN A 103 9.33 -7.34 -7.84
C ASN A 103 8.92 -6.28 -6.79
N GLY A 104 7.87 -6.55 -6.01
CA GLY A 104 7.34 -5.67 -4.97
C GLY A 104 7.80 -6.07 -3.56
N VAL A 105 7.24 -5.41 -2.55
CA VAL A 105 7.40 -5.80 -1.14
C VAL A 105 6.55 -7.04 -0.89
N PRO A 106 7.13 -8.19 -0.50
CA PRO A 106 6.37 -9.41 -0.28
C PRO A 106 5.35 -9.22 0.84
N SER A 107 4.16 -9.77 0.69
CA SER A 107 3.16 -9.78 1.76
C SER A 107 3.48 -10.79 2.87
N GLY A 108 4.28 -11.79 2.52
CA GLY A 108 4.57 -12.94 3.35
C GLY A 108 3.46 -13.98 3.38
N PHE A 109 2.47 -13.85 2.49
CA PHE A 109 1.50 -14.89 2.16
C PHE A 109 1.72 -15.31 0.71
N MET A 110 2.21 -16.54 0.50
CA MET A 110 2.56 -17.03 -0.83
C MET A 110 1.42 -16.91 -1.84
N ALA A 111 0.20 -17.20 -1.40
CA ALA A 111 -0.96 -17.17 -2.26
C ALA A 111 -1.30 -15.74 -2.72
N ILE A 112 -1.09 -14.71 -1.88
CA ILE A 112 -1.26 -13.30 -2.24
C ILE A 112 -0.12 -12.85 -3.15
N ASP A 113 1.11 -13.21 -2.80
CA ASP A 113 2.31 -12.77 -3.53
C ASP A 113 2.35 -13.33 -4.96
N ARG A 114 1.81 -14.54 -5.20
CA ARG A 114 1.63 -15.09 -6.56
C ARG A 114 0.72 -14.25 -7.45
N VAL A 115 -0.29 -13.60 -6.87
CA VAL A 115 -1.26 -12.79 -7.63
C VAL A 115 -0.77 -11.35 -7.79
N THR A 116 -0.14 -10.79 -6.76
CA THR A 116 0.26 -9.37 -6.73
C THR A 116 1.71 -9.14 -7.18
N LEU A 117 2.53 -10.19 -7.23
CA LEU A 117 3.99 -10.13 -7.38
C LEU A 117 4.64 -9.26 -6.29
N GLY A 118 4.05 -9.26 -5.07
CA GLY A 118 4.34 -8.37 -3.97
C GLY A 118 3.67 -6.99 -4.13
N TRP A 119 3.66 -6.20 -3.08
CA TRP A 119 3.09 -4.85 -3.09
C TRP A 119 3.97 -3.90 -3.88
N GLN A 120 3.42 -3.34 -4.98
CA GLN A 120 4.17 -2.51 -5.89
C GLN A 120 4.41 -1.10 -5.33
N LEU A 121 5.57 -0.53 -5.64
CA LEU A 121 5.92 0.83 -5.20
C LEU A 121 4.90 1.85 -5.68
N SER A 122 4.62 2.84 -4.84
CA SER A 122 3.64 3.92 -5.11
C SER A 122 2.18 3.47 -5.17
N ASP A 123 1.84 2.21 -4.90
CA ASP A 123 0.46 1.75 -4.89
C ASP A 123 -0.26 2.08 -3.59
N LEU A 124 -1.55 2.39 -3.73
CA LEU A 124 -2.52 2.47 -2.63
C LEU A 124 -3.36 1.20 -2.62
N ILE A 125 -3.21 0.43 -1.57
CA ILE A 125 -3.92 -0.84 -1.35
C ILE A 125 -4.99 -0.61 -0.27
N ILE A 126 -6.23 -0.91 -0.57
CA ILE A 126 -7.32 -0.86 0.40
C ILE A 126 -7.70 -2.28 0.81
N VAL A 127 -7.60 -2.55 2.11
CA VAL A 127 -8.09 -3.81 2.69
C VAL A 127 -9.34 -3.51 3.52
N ALA A 128 -10.49 -3.97 3.05
CA ALA A 128 -11.76 -3.66 3.69
C ALA A 128 -12.46 -4.91 4.22
N ALA A 129 -13.13 -4.76 5.35
CA ALA A 129 -13.94 -5.84 5.93
C ALA A 129 -14.98 -5.27 6.90
N ARG A 130 -15.97 -6.11 7.24
CA ARG A 130 -16.87 -5.85 8.38
C ARG A 130 -16.10 -5.99 9.72
N PRO A 131 -16.60 -5.37 10.80
CA PRO A 131 -16.06 -5.59 12.14
C PRO A 131 -15.94 -7.10 12.45
N SER A 132 -14.97 -7.47 13.24
CA SER A 132 -14.71 -8.85 13.70
C SER A 132 -14.26 -9.85 12.60
N MET A 133 -14.10 -9.42 11.35
CA MET A 133 -13.54 -10.27 10.28
C MET A 133 -12.04 -10.49 10.40
N GLY A 134 -11.35 -9.72 11.27
CA GLY A 134 -9.92 -9.86 11.50
C GLY A 134 -9.04 -8.92 10.68
N LYS A 135 -9.52 -7.72 10.28
CA LYS A 135 -8.72 -6.74 9.52
C LYS A 135 -7.35 -6.47 10.16
N THR A 136 -7.35 -6.02 11.42
CA THR A 136 -6.11 -5.77 12.17
C THR A 136 -5.24 -7.00 12.30
N ALA A 137 -5.84 -8.19 12.53
CA ALA A 137 -5.11 -9.45 12.61
C ALA A 137 -4.41 -9.80 11.30
N PHE A 138 -5.08 -9.57 10.16
CA PHE A 138 -4.53 -9.80 8.82
C PHE A 138 -3.29 -8.93 8.56
N VAL A 139 -3.42 -7.62 8.76
CA VAL A 139 -2.28 -6.73 8.50
C VAL A 139 -1.16 -6.85 9.53
N LEU A 140 -1.47 -7.25 10.78
CA LEU A 140 -0.44 -7.58 11.77
C LEU A 140 0.33 -8.85 11.39
N SER A 141 -0.36 -9.90 10.92
CA SER A 141 0.30 -11.11 10.40
C SER A 141 1.20 -10.76 9.21
N MET A 142 0.71 -9.93 8.30
CA MET A 142 1.47 -9.43 7.16
C MET A 142 2.68 -8.59 7.60
N ALA A 143 2.48 -7.63 8.50
CA ALA A 143 3.55 -6.78 9.03
C ALA A 143 4.66 -7.60 9.70
N ARG A 144 4.27 -8.63 10.47
CA ARG A 144 5.18 -9.56 11.09
C ARG A 144 5.96 -10.35 10.04
N ASN A 145 5.28 -10.93 9.06
CA ASN A 145 5.94 -11.70 8.00
C ASN A 145 6.92 -10.82 7.21
N MET A 146 6.52 -9.59 6.85
CA MET A 146 7.41 -8.65 6.17
C MET A 146 8.62 -8.26 7.01
N ALA A 147 8.41 -7.92 8.28
CA ALA A 147 9.49 -7.40 9.13
C ALA A 147 10.40 -8.50 9.68
N VAL A 148 9.87 -9.68 10.03
CA VAL A 148 10.64 -10.76 10.65
C VAL A 148 11.19 -11.72 9.61
N ASP A 149 10.35 -12.21 8.68
CA ASP A 149 10.77 -13.26 7.74
C ASP A 149 11.49 -12.68 6.50
N HIS A 150 11.11 -11.46 6.08
CA HIS A 150 11.68 -10.81 4.91
C HIS A 150 12.59 -9.60 5.24
N GLU A 151 12.77 -9.27 6.52
CA GLU A 151 13.60 -8.15 6.99
C GLU A 151 13.27 -6.81 6.30
N ARG A 152 11.98 -6.63 5.91
CA ARG A 152 11.53 -5.40 5.25
C ARG A 152 11.07 -4.37 6.29
N PRO A 153 11.61 -3.13 6.28
CA PRO A 153 11.17 -2.10 7.19
C PRO A 153 9.71 -1.69 6.98
N VAL A 154 8.88 -1.90 8.01
CA VAL A 154 7.44 -1.65 8.01
C VAL A 154 7.10 -0.50 8.95
N ALA A 155 6.32 0.49 8.49
CA ALA A 155 5.69 1.49 9.34
C ALA A 155 4.22 1.13 9.55
N PHE A 156 3.78 1.02 10.80
CA PHE A 156 2.41 0.70 11.16
C PHE A 156 1.79 1.86 11.96
N PHE A 157 0.79 2.52 11.37
CA PHE A 157 0.03 3.59 12.01
C PHE A 157 -1.30 3.03 12.52
N SER A 158 -1.45 2.98 13.84
CA SER A 158 -2.65 2.48 14.52
C SER A 158 -3.44 3.63 15.11
N LEU A 159 -4.62 3.87 14.59
CA LEU A 159 -5.51 4.95 15.06
C LEU A 159 -6.59 4.44 16.03
N GLU A 160 -6.72 3.11 16.16
CA GLU A 160 -7.72 2.47 17.03
C GLU A 160 -7.12 1.83 18.26
N MET A 161 -5.93 1.22 18.13
CA MET A 161 -5.31 0.43 19.19
C MET A 161 -3.96 1.01 19.61
N SER A 162 -3.63 0.90 20.90
CA SER A 162 -2.31 1.30 21.36
C SER A 162 -1.20 0.36 20.87
N SER A 163 0.01 0.89 20.74
CA SER A 163 1.21 0.15 20.35
C SER A 163 1.47 -1.08 21.22
N VAL A 164 1.23 -0.97 22.52
CA VAL A 164 1.36 -2.10 23.46
C VAL A 164 0.33 -3.19 23.18
N GLN A 165 -0.92 -2.83 22.85
CA GLN A 165 -1.96 -3.81 22.50
C GLN A 165 -1.63 -4.55 21.20
N LEU A 166 -1.08 -3.85 20.21
CA LEU A 166 -0.64 -4.47 18.95
C LEU A 166 0.54 -5.41 19.19
N MET A 167 1.54 -4.97 19.98
CA MET A 167 2.67 -5.81 20.34
C MET A 167 2.23 -7.06 21.11
N MET A 168 1.26 -6.94 22.02
CA MET A 168 0.70 -8.09 22.74
C MET A 168 0.03 -9.09 21.78
N ARG A 169 -0.68 -8.61 20.73
CA ARG A 169 -1.24 -9.50 19.71
C ARG A 169 -0.16 -10.21 18.90
N LEU A 170 0.92 -9.50 18.53
CA LEU A 170 2.07 -10.11 17.85
C LEU A 170 2.74 -11.19 18.72
N ILE A 171 2.90 -10.94 20.01
CA ILE A 171 3.44 -11.93 20.96
C ILE A 171 2.56 -13.18 21.02
N ILE A 172 1.24 -13.02 21.13
CA ILE A 172 0.29 -14.13 21.14
C ILE A 172 0.37 -14.92 19.82
N ALA A 173 0.44 -14.23 18.71
CA ALA A 173 0.53 -14.84 17.39
C ALA A 173 1.85 -15.61 17.18
N GLU A 174 2.95 -15.13 17.74
CA GLU A 174 4.27 -15.73 17.61
C GLU A 174 4.48 -16.91 18.56
N THR A 175 3.99 -16.78 19.80
CA THR A 175 4.19 -17.82 20.81
C THR A 175 3.14 -18.93 20.80
N GLY A 176 1.95 -18.67 20.24
CA GLY A 176 0.81 -19.57 20.32
C GLY A 176 0.24 -19.74 21.75
N ILE A 177 0.79 -19.05 22.75
CA ILE A 177 0.29 -19.09 24.12
C ILE A 177 -1.07 -18.40 24.19
N PRO A 178 -2.09 -18.98 24.85
CA PRO A 178 -3.39 -18.37 24.96
C PRO A 178 -3.33 -16.95 25.51
N GLY A 179 -4.00 -16.01 24.84
CA GLY A 179 -3.96 -14.61 25.22
C GLY A 179 -4.44 -14.32 26.66
N ASN A 180 -5.30 -15.17 27.22
CA ASN A 180 -5.74 -15.06 28.62
C ASN A 180 -4.60 -15.36 29.60
N ASP A 181 -3.74 -16.33 29.30
CA ASP A 181 -2.62 -16.71 30.15
C ASP A 181 -1.55 -15.61 30.14
N ILE A 182 -1.25 -15.05 28.97
CA ILE A 182 -0.33 -13.93 28.82
C ILE A 182 -0.87 -12.70 29.57
N LYS A 183 -2.14 -12.33 29.39
CA LYS A 183 -2.76 -11.18 30.05
C LYS A 183 -2.86 -11.32 31.55
N SER A 184 -3.09 -12.53 32.06
CA SER A 184 -3.18 -12.81 33.49
C SER A 184 -1.81 -13.01 34.16
N GLY A 185 -0.73 -13.11 33.37
CA GLY A 185 0.61 -13.42 33.85
C GLY A 185 0.78 -14.82 34.41
N ARG A 186 -0.16 -15.72 34.15
CA ARG A 186 -0.15 -17.10 34.64
C ARG A 186 0.60 -18.01 33.68
N LEU A 187 1.91 -17.79 33.56
CA LEU A 187 2.77 -18.57 32.68
C LEU A 187 3.61 -19.57 33.49
N THR A 188 3.74 -20.78 32.97
CA THR A 188 4.69 -21.75 33.50
C THR A 188 6.13 -21.33 33.20
N PRO A 189 7.14 -21.82 33.93
CA PRO A 189 8.55 -21.55 33.63
C PRO A 189 8.97 -21.96 32.21
N GLU A 190 8.31 -22.96 31.61
CA GLU A 190 8.54 -23.37 30.23
C GLU A 190 7.93 -22.39 29.23
N GLN A 191 6.70 -21.93 29.48
CA GLN A 191 6.06 -20.89 28.67
C GLN A 191 6.85 -19.57 28.72
N TRP A 192 7.44 -19.22 29.88
CA TRP A 192 8.31 -18.05 29.99
C TRP A 192 9.55 -18.16 29.09
N ARG A 193 10.24 -19.33 29.13
CA ARG A 193 11.41 -19.57 28.28
C ARG A 193 11.03 -19.56 26.79
N HIS A 194 9.88 -20.15 26.44
CA HIS A 194 9.36 -20.11 25.09
C HIS A 194 9.04 -18.69 24.64
N LEU A 195 8.37 -17.89 25.47
CA LEU A 195 8.06 -16.50 25.20
C LEU A 195 9.33 -15.67 24.93
N GLU A 196 10.35 -15.77 25.81
CA GLU A 196 11.62 -15.07 25.59
C GLU A 196 12.31 -15.48 24.30
N SER A 197 12.29 -16.76 23.96
CA SER A 197 12.90 -17.28 22.73
C SER A 197 12.16 -16.80 21.49
N ALA A 198 10.83 -16.93 21.47
CA ALA A 198 9.98 -16.62 20.30
C ALA A 198 9.89 -15.11 20.05
N THR A 199 10.04 -14.26 21.06
CA THR A 199 9.95 -12.79 20.89
C THR A 199 11.27 -12.12 20.45
N LYS A 200 12.42 -12.82 20.52
CA LYS A 200 13.71 -12.26 20.09
C LYS A 200 13.72 -11.79 18.63
N PRO A 201 13.24 -12.56 17.66
CA PRO A 201 13.19 -12.11 16.27
C PRO A 201 12.30 -10.90 16.09
N LEU A 202 11.15 -10.87 16.78
CA LEU A 202 10.21 -9.75 16.75
C LEU A 202 10.83 -8.46 17.33
N GLY A 203 11.62 -8.57 18.39
CA GLY A 203 12.34 -7.43 18.99
C GLY A 203 13.46 -6.87 18.13
N ALA A 204 14.03 -7.68 17.23
CA ALA A 204 15.07 -7.27 16.29
C ALA A 204 14.50 -6.78 14.94
N ALA A 205 13.22 -7.07 14.67
CA ALA A 205 12.59 -6.77 13.39
C ALA A 205 12.42 -5.26 13.15
N PRO A 206 12.59 -4.76 11.93
CA PRO A 206 12.42 -3.35 11.58
C PRO A 206 10.93 -2.98 11.46
N LEU A 207 10.17 -3.08 12.54
CA LEU A 207 8.76 -2.74 12.65
C LEU A 207 8.59 -1.48 13.49
N TYR A 208 8.10 -0.40 12.89
CA TYR A 208 7.91 0.89 13.53
C TYR A 208 6.41 1.14 13.72
N ILE A 209 5.96 1.27 14.96
CA ILE A 209 4.54 1.45 15.32
C ILE A 209 4.33 2.86 15.86
N ASP A 210 3.33 3.55 15.31
CA ASP A 210 2.84 4.86 15.76
C ASP A 210 1.35 4.71 16.12
N ASP A 211 0.98 5.05 17.34
CA ASP A 211 -0.39 4.95 17.86
C ASP A 211 -1.01 6.32 18.18
N THR A 212 -0.58 7.35 17.46
CA THR A 212 -1.15 8.70 17.61
C THR A 212 -2.62 8.70 17.20
N PRO A 213 -3.56 9.03 18.11
CA PRO A 213 -4.98 9.06 17.78
C PRO A 213 -5.33 10.27 16.91
N ALA A 214 -6.39 10.14 16.11
CA ALA A 214 -6.93 11.21 15.25
C ALA A 214 -5.88 11.92 14.37
N LEU A 215 -4.94 11.13 13.84
CA LEU A 215 -3.82 11.60 13.01
C LEU A 215 -4.33 12.36 11.77
N SER A 216 -3.89 13.61 11.59
CA SER A 216 -4.16 14.34 10.38
C SER A 216 -3.32 13.82 9.20
N VAL A 217 -3.84 13.97 7.96
CA VAL A 217 -3.11 13.53 6.76
C VAL A 217 -1.77 14.26 6.61
N PHE A 218 -1.70 15.51 7.07
CA PHE A 218 -0.47 16.32 7.02
C PHE A 218 0.58 15.83 8.04
N GLU A 219 0.15 15.55 9.26
CA GLU A 219 1.03 14.97 10.29
C GLU A 219 1.50 13.57 9.88
N PHE A 220 0.60 12.73 9.35
CA PHE A 220 0.95 11.43 8.77
C PHE A 220 2.05 11.57 7.72
N ARG A 221 1.90 12.50 6.75
CA ARG A 221 2.91 12.75 5.72
C ARG A 221 4.27 13.11 6.30
N SER A 222 4.29 13.99 7.31
CA SER A 222 5.53 14.40 7.99
C SER A 222 6.22 13.23 8.67
N LYS A 223 5.46 12.41 9.42
CA LYS A 223 5.96 11.21 10.10
C LYS A 223 6.45 10.15 9.10
N ALA A 224 5.66 9.87 8.06
CA ALA A 224 6.01 8.89 7.02
C ALA A 224 7.29 9.30 6.26
N ARG A 225 7.44 10.59 5.92
CA ARG A 225 8.65 11.12 5.29
C ARG A 225 9.88 10.96 6.20
N ARG A 226 9.74 11.28 7.49
CA ARG A 226 10.82 11.11 8.47
C ARG A 226 11.23 9.66 8.59
N LEU A 227 10.27 8.74 8.69
CA LEU A 227 10.53 7.30 8.74
C LEU A 227 11.18 6.81 7.44
N LYS A 228 10.76 7.32 6.27
CA LYS A 228 11.41 6.95 4.99
C LYS A 228 12.86 7.39 4.93
N ILE A 229 13.18 8.59 5.42
CA ILE A 229 14.56 9.12 5.39
C ILE A 229 15.48 8.42 6.40
N HIS A 230 15.00 8.18 7.63
CA HIS A 230 15.85 7.67 8.70
C HIS A 230 15.89 6.14 8.79
N ASN A 231 14.80 5.47 8.43
CA ASN A 231 14.64 4.03 8.62
C ASN A 231 14.43 3.29 7.29
N ASP A 232 14.45 3.99 6.17
CA ASP A 232 14.21 3.48 4.81
C ASP A 232 12.99 2.55 4.72
N ILE A 233 11.86 2.95 5.34
CA ILE A 233 10.64 2.14 5.31
C ILE A 233 10.27 1.77 3.88
N GLN A 234 9.84 0.52 3.69
CA GLN A 234 9.48 -0.03 2.40
C GLN A 234 7.98 -0.19 2.22
N ILE A 235 7.21 -0.16 3.30
CA ILE A 235 5.75 -0.23 3.27
C ILE A 235 5.16 0.51 4.46
N ILE A 236 3.96 1.06 4.27
CA ILE A 236 3.18 1.74 5.31
C ILE A 236 1.83 1.04 5.45
N ILE A 237 1.42 0.77 6.69
CA ILE A 237 0.10 0.22 7.04
C ILE A 237 -0.64 1.23 7.90
N ILE A 238 -1.94 1.47 7.64
CA ILE A 238 -2.80 2.39 8.38
C ILE A 238 -4.05 1.64 8.86
N ASP A 239 -4.27 1.57 10.17
CA ASP A 239 -5.43 0.94 10.81
C ASP A 239 -6.21 1.98 11.62
N TYR A 240 -7.32 2.54 11.14
CA TYR A 240 -7.94 2.46 9.83
C TYR A 240 -8.28 3.88 9.32
N LEU A 241 -8.47 3.99 8.01
CA LEU A 241 -8.57 5.24 7.27
C LEU A 241 -9.66 6.19 7.80
N GLN A 242 -10.81 5.66 8.22
CA GLN A 242 -11.92 6.47 8.73
C GLN A 242 -11.64 7.15 10.09
N LEU A 243 -10.55 6.87 10.77
CA LEU A 243 -10.14 7.61 11.97
C LEU A 243 -9.17 8.75 11.68
N MET A 244 -8.69 8.85 10.44
CA MET A 244 -7.89 10.00 10.00
C MET A 244 -8.76 11.26 9.86
N THR A 245 -8.10 12.41 9.97
CA THR A 245 -8.72 13.71 9.75
C THR A 245 -8.12 14.41 8.54
N GLY A 246 -8.96 15.15 7.79
CA GLY A 246 -8.52 15.93 6.63
C GLY A 246 -7.74 17.19 7.00
N GLY A 247 -7.76 17.62 8.26
CA GLY A 247 -7.03 18.79 8.74
C GLY A 247 -7.56 20.15 8.29
N THR A 248 -8.74 20.21 7.62
CA THR A 248 -9.37 21.45 7.20
C THR A 248 -10.75 21.60 7.83
N GLN A 249 -11.10 22.82 8.29
CA GLN A 249 -12.40 23.10 8.91
C GLN A 249 -13.58 22.96 7.95
N ASP A 250 -13.36 23.13 6.64
CA ASP A 250 -14.40 23.06 5.62
C ASP A 250 -14.98 21.64 5.43
N SER A 251 -14.33 20.61 5.97
CA SER A 251 -14.77 19.22 5.86
C SER A 251 -15.75 18.76 6.96
N LYS A 252 -16.04 19.58 7.96
CA LYS A 252 -16.91 19.22 9.12
C LYS A 252 -18.37 18.89 8.76
N GLY A 253 -18.81 19.05 7.51
CA GLY A 253 -20.18 18.81 7.07
C GLY A 253 -20.41 17.58 6.20
N ASN A 254 -19.38 17.01 5.58
CA ASN A 254 -19.53 15.87 4.65
C ASN A 254 -18.40 14.86 4.80
N ARG A 255 -18.67 13.80 5.57
CA ARG A 255 -17.70 12.72 5.84
C ARG A 255 -17.21 12.03 4.57
N GLU A 256 -18.05 11.89 3.57
CA GLU A 256 -17.70 11.29 2.28
C GLU A 256 -16.62 12.11 1.56
N GLN A 257 -16.74 13.44 1.56
CA GLN A 257 -15.75 14.33 0.95
C GLN A 257 -14.43 14.32 1.71
N GLU A 258 -14.47 14.23 3.04
CA GLU A 258 -13.26 14.12 3.86
C GLU A 258 -12.51 12.82 3.57
N VAL A 259 -13.22 11.69 3.53
CA VAL A 259 -12.64 10.38 3.19
C VAL A 259 -12.07 10.39 1.76
N ALA A 260 -12.75 11.03 0.82
CA ALA A 260 -12.25 11.21 -0.55
C ALA A 260 -10.95 12.04 -0.60
N PHE A 261 -10.88 13.11 0.19
CA PHE A 261 -9.67 13.92 0.30
C PHE A 261 -8.51 13.12 0.90
N ILE A 262 -8.77 12.38 1.97
CA ILE A 262 -7.77 11.51 2.62
C ILE A 262 -7.23 10.47 1.62
N SER A 263 -8.12 9.77 0.90
CA SER A 263 -7.75 8.74 -0.08
C SER A 263 -6.83 9.30 -1.17
N ARG A 264 -7.20 10.42 -1.79
CA ARG A 264 -6.35 11.08 -2.81
C ARG A 264 -5.00 11.50 -2.27
N THR A 265 -4.99 12.03 -1.04
CA THR A 265 -3.74 12.47 -0.41
C THR A 265 -2.85 11.28 -0.06
N LEU A 266 -3.39 10.17 0.42
CA LEU A 266 -2.64 8.93 0.65
C LEU A 266 -2.02 8.40 -0.65
N LYS A 267 -2.76 8.40 -1.76
CA LYS A 267 -2.21 8.04 -3.08
C LYS A 267 -1.09 8.99 -3.53
N ALA A 268 -1.24 10.29 -3.27
CA ALA A 268 -0.18 11.27 -3.56
C ALA A 268 1.07 11.01 -2.72
N ILE A 269 0.92 10.71 -1.42
CA ILE A 269 2.02 10.38 -0.50
C ILE A 269 2.71 9.08 -0.91
N ALA A 270 1.97 8.03 -1.28
CA ALA A 270 2.52 6.78 -1.79
C ALA A 270 3.44 7.03 -3.00
N LYS A 271 3.00 7.89 -3.94
CA LYS A 271 3.80 8.29 -5.11
C LYS A 271 4.99 9.17 -4.75
N GLU A 272 4.84 10.06 -3.77
CA GLU A 272 5.90 10.97 -3.31
C GLU A 272 7.06 10.20 -2.67
N LEU A 273 6.71 9.30 -1.74
CA LEU A 273 7.68 8.51 -0.98
C LEU A 273 8.18 7.29 -1.77
N ASN A 274 7.52 6.95 -2.88
CA ASN A 274 7.73 5.73 -3.66
C ASN A 274 7.64 4.47 -2.78
N VAL A 275 6.57 4.39 -1.97
CA VAL A 275 6.32 3.32 -0.99
C VAL A 275 4.87 2.88 -1.12
N PRO A 276 4.55 1.56 -1.13
CA PRO A 276 3.17 1.10 -1.06
C PRO A 276 2.53 1.49 0.28
N ILE A 277 1.26 1.89 0.23
CA ILE A 277 0.46 2.19 1.41
C ILE A 277 -0.72 1.24 1.45
N ILE A 278 -0.85 0.45 2.54
CA ILE A 278 -2.02 -0.37 2.84
C ILE A 278 -2.87 0.40 3.84
N ALA A 279 -4.08 0.77 3.44
CA ALA A 279 -5.04 1.42 4.35
C ALA A 279 -6.23 0.51 4.60
N LEU A 280 -6.53 0.27 5.87
CA LEU A 280 -7.72 -0.48 6.27
C LEU A 280 -8.97 0.38 6.14
N SER A 281 -10.06 -0.24 5.72
CA SER A 281 -11.37 0.40 5.62
C SER A 281 -12.46 -0.48 6.22
N GLN A 282 -13.47 0.14 6.81
CA GLN A 282 -14.64 -0.55 7.31
C GLN A 282 -15.75 -0.53 6.27
N LEU A 283 -16.35 -1.70 6.03
CA LEU A 283 -17.48 -1.83 5.10
C LEU A 283 -18.79 -1.35 5.72
N SER A 284 -19.71 -0.89 4.87
CA SER A 284 -21.07 -0.52 5.22
C SER A 284 -21.85 -1.70 5.84
N ARG A 285 -22.82 -1.37 6.73
CA ARG A 285 -23.72 -2.39 7.32
C ARG A 285 -24.65 -3.04 6.29
N ALA A 286 -24.80 -2.45 5.11
CA ALA A 286 -25.62 -3.00 4.03
C ALA A 286 -25.17 -4.41 3.60
N THR A 287 -23.88 -4.74 3.74
CA THR A 287 -23.35 -6.08 3.47
C THR A 287 -24.02 -7.17 4.31
N GLU A 288 -24.31 -6.89 5.59
CA GLU A 288 -24.93 -7.85 6.51
C GLU A 288 -26.44 -8.05 6.25
N LEU A 289 -27.08 -7.01 5.68
CA LEU A 289 -28.51 -7.07 5.34
C LEU A 289 -28.76 -7.81 4.03
N ARG A 290 -27.72 -8.07 3.24
CA ARG A 290 -27.83 -8.82 2.00
C ARG A 290 -28.06 -10.29 2.28
N GLY A 291 -29.03 -10.88 1.58
CA GLY A 291 -29.27 -12.33 1.62
C GLY A 291 -28.12 -13.13 0.99
N GLY A 292 -28.03 -14.42 1.29
CA GLY A 292 -27.04 -15.34 0.71
C GLY A 292 -25.69 -15.31 1.41
N SER A 293 -24.61 -15.44 0.66
CA SER A 293 -23.22 -15.60 1.18
C SER A 293 -22.67 -14.39 1.93
N LYS A 294 -23.36 -13.25 1.89
CA LYS A 294 -22.91 -11.96 2.47
C LYS A 294 -21.49 -11.56 2.03
N ARG A 295 -21.10 -12.03 0.86
CA ARG A 295 -19.80 -11.77 0.28
C ARG A 295 -19.65 -10.28 -0.07
N PRO A 296 -18.56 -9.60 0.35
CA PRO A 296 -18.34 -8.19 0.08
C PRO A 296 -18.19 -7.89 -1.41
N GLN A 297 -18.60 -6.70 -1.81
CA GLN A 297 -18.51 -6.16 -3.17
C GLN A 297 -18.00 -4.71 -3.14
N LEU A 298 -17.48 -4.20 -4.26
CA LEU A 298 -17.00 -2.81 -4.37
C LEU A 298 -18.07 -1.78 -3.97
N SER A 299 -19.35 -2.06 -4.28
CA SER A 299 -20.47 -1.21 -3.85
C SER A 299 -20.64 -1.08 -2.34
N ASP A 300 -20.05 -2.00 -1.54
CA ASP A 300 -20.12 -1.95 -0.08
C ASP A 300 -19.15 -0.92 0.53
N LEU A 301 -18.23 -0.39 -0.28
CA LEU A 301 -17.41 0.79 0.03
C LEU A 301 -18.17 2.12 -0.16
N ARG A 302 -19.50 2.11 -0.23
CA ARG A 302 -20.39 3.13 -0.76
C ARG A 302 -20.34 4.50 -0.07
N GLU A 303 -19.91 4.59 1.18
CA GLU A 303 -19.62 5.88 1.85
C GLU A 303 -18.26 6.46 1.40
N SER A 304 -17.60 5.79 0.45
CA SER A 304 -16.21 6.05 0.05
C SER A 304 -15.98 5.70 -1.42
N GLY A 305 -16.90 6.02 -2.32
CA GLY A 305 -16.75 5.77 -3.76
C GLY A 305 -15.44 6.33 -4.36
N ALA A 306 -14.91 7.38 -3.74
CA ALA A 306 -13.60 7.92 -4.09
C ALA A 306 -12.44 6.97 -3.72
N ILE A 307 -12.55 6.22 -2.61
CA ILE A 307 -11.50 5.24 -2.22
C ILE A 307 -11.35 4.20 -3.31
N GLU A 308 -12.47 3.70 -3.84
CA GLU A 308 -12.44 2.73 -4.94
C GLU A 308 -11.73 3.29 -6.16
N GLN A 309 -11.98 4.55 -6.53
CA GLN A 309 -11.37 5.18 -7.71
C GLN A 309 -9.87 5.38 -7.54
N ASP A 310 -9.43 5.85 -6.37
CA ASP A 310 -8.05 6.20 -6.08
C ASP A 310 -7.15 4.97 -5.86
N ALA A 311 -7.69 3.90 -5.28
CA ALA A 311 -6.96 2.67 -4.99
C ALA A 311 -6.48 1.94 -6.26
N ASP A 312 -5.29 1.37 -6.19
CA ASP A 312 -4.76 0.47 -7.23
C ASP A 312 -5.22 -0.96 -7.00
N ILE A 313 -5.28 -1.38 -5.73
CA ILE A 313 -5.79 -2.69 -5.31
C ILE A 313 -6.87 -2.47 -4.25
N VAL A 314 -7.97 -3.18 -4.38
CA VAL A 314 -9.01 -3.31 -3.35
C VAL A 314 -9.18 -4.77 -3.02
N ALA A 315 -8.93 -5.12 -1.77
CA ALA A 315 -9.10 -6.47 -1.24
C ALA A 315 -10.13 -6.49 -0.11
N PHE A 316 -10.96 -7.52 -0.09
CA PHE A 316 -11.92 -7.74 1.00
C PHE A 316 -11.51 -8.99 1.80
N ILE A 317 -11.73 -8.91 3.12
CA ILE A 317 -11.62 -10.09 3.97
C ILE A 317 -13.01 -10.62 4.24
N HIS A 318 -13.26 -11.86 3.85
CA HIS A 318 -14.50 -12.59 4.08
C HIS A 318 -14.22 -13.88 4.84
N ARG A 319 -15.01 -14.14 5.88
CA ARG A 319 -14.94 -15.38 6.67
C ARG A 319 -16.31 -16.00 6.73
N PRO A 320 -16.57 -17.02 5.90
CA PRO A 320 -17.88 -17.71 5.84
C PRO A 320 -18.33 -18.25 7.20
N GLU A 321 -17.41 -18.84 7.97
CA GLU A 321 -17.67 -19.37 9.31
C GLU A 321 -18.31 -18.34 10.25
N TYR A 322 -17.91 -17.07 10.15
CA TYR A 322 -18.47 -16.00 10.99
C TYR A 322 -19.97 -15.79 10.76
N TYR A 323 -20.45 -16.08 9.57
CA TYR A 323 -21.86 -15.99 9.18
C TYR A 323 -22.60 -17.32 9.34
N GLY A 324 -21.98 -18.34 9.94
CA GLY A 324 -22.56 -19.67 10.12
C GLY A 324 -22.63 -20.51 8.85
N ILE A 325 -21.87 -20.13 7.82
CA ILE A 325 -21.74 -20.91 6.59
C ILE A 325 -20.64 -21.94 6.84
N ASN A 326 -21.01 -23.18 7.06
CA ASN A 326 -20.09 -24.25 7.46
C ASN A 326 -19.52 -25.04 6.28
N GLN A 327 -20.08 -24.88 5.09
CA GLN A 327 -19.62 -25.52 3.86
C GLN A 327 -19.62 -24.50 2.72
N ASP A 328 -18.64 -24.61 1.82
CA ASP A 328 -18.59 -23.84 0.57
C ASP A 328 -19.55 -24.45 -0.48
N GLU A 329 -19.59 -23.87 -1.69
CA GLU A 329 -20.41 -24.33 -2.82
C GLU A 329 -20.02 -25.75 -3.28
N ASN A 330 -18.82 -26.21 -2.96
CA ASN A 330 -18.28 -27.54 -3.29
C ASN A 330 -18.47 -28.55 -2.14
N GLY A 331 -19.15 -28.16 -1.05
CA GLY A 331 -19.35 -28.99 0.14
C GLY A 331 -18.12 -29.14 1.05
N MET A 332 -17.06 -28.34 0.82
CA MET A 332 -15.86 -28.35 1.66
C MET A 332 -16.10 -27.55 2.95
N PRO A 333 -15.55 -27.99 4.10
CA PRO A 333 -15.71 -27.28 5.35
C PRO A 333 -15.01 -25.92 5.32
N THR A 334 -15.72 -24.88 5.76
CA THR A 334 -15.22 -23.51 5.81
C THR A 334 -14.63 -23.11 7.17
N ALA A 335 -14.56 -24.05 8.12
CA ALA A 335 -14.03 -23.79 9.46
C ALA A 335 -12.57 -23.32 9.41
N GLY A 336 -12.32 -22.14 9.98
CA GLY A 336 -11.01 -21.50 9.96
C GLY A 336 -10.56 -20.96 8.60
N MET A 337 -11.40 -21.04 7.56
CA MET A 337 -11.10 -20.46 6.25
C MET A 337 -11.37 -18.96 6.22
N ALA A 338 -10.52 -18.25 5.51
CA ALA A 338 -10.67 -16.81 5.23
C ALA A 338 -10.37 -16.55 3.76
N GLU A 339 -11.29 -15.89 3.08
CA GLU A 339 -11.14 -15.50 1.68
C GLU A 339 -10.65 -14.05 1.61
N ILE A 340 -9.56 -13.83 0.90
CA ILE A 340 -9.08 -12.52 0.52
C ILE A 340 -9.49 -12.28 -0.91
N ILE A 341 -10.56 -11.50 -1.07
CA ILE A 341 -11.19 -11.22 -2.37
C ILE A 341 -10.51 -9.99 -2.97
N ILE A 342 -9.65 -10.18 -3.97
CA ILE A 342 -9.05 -9.07 -4.72
C ILE A 342 -10.07 -8.59 -5.75
N ALA A 343 -10.91 -7.63 -5.35
CA ALA A 343 -12.03 -7.15 -6.16
C ALA A 343 -11.63 -6.06 -7.19
N LYS A 344 -10.48 -5.43 -6.99
CA LYS A 344 -9.88 -4.50 -7.95
C LYS A 344 -8.37 -4.68 -7.96
N HIS A 345 -7.78 -4.76 -9.14
CA HIS A 345 -6.33 -4.76 -9.34
C HIS A 345 -6.01 -4.05 -10.67
N ARG A 346 -5.40 -2.86 -10.62
CA ARG A 346 -5.12 -2.07 -11.84
C ARG A 346 -4.13 -2.75 -12.77
N ASN A 347 -3.14 -3.44 -12.21
CA ASN A 347 -2.02 -4.01 -12.95
C ASN A 347 -2.02 -5.54 -12.97
N GLY A 348 -3.10 -6.19 -12.52
CA GLY A 348 -3.16 -7.65 -12.40
C GLY A 348 -4.59 -8.20 -12.43
N ALA A 349 -4.71 -9.49 -12.13
CA ALA A 349 -5.97 -10.19 -12.13
C ALA A 349 -6.82 -9.91 -10.89
N VAL A 350 -8.13 -9.94 -11.05
CA VAL A 350 -9.13 -10.00 -9.99
C VAL A 350 -9.34 -11.47 -9.65
N THR A 351 -9.14 -11.85 -8.41
CA THR A 351 -9.21 -13.26 -7.97
C THR A 351 -9.43 -13.36 -6.46
N ASP A 352 -9.79 -14.55 -6.02
CA ASP A 352 -9.96 -14.89 -4.62
C ASP A 352 -8.76 -15.72 -4.14
N VAL A 353 -8.24 -15.37 -2.98
CA VAL A 353 -7.13 -16.05 -2.34
C VAL A 353 -7.61 -16.62 -1.02
N ASN A 354 -7.41 -17.92 -0.81
CA ASN A 354 -7.78 -18.58 0.43
C ASN A 354 -6.60 -18.58 1.40
N LEU A 355 -6.86 -18.15 2.62
CA LEU A 355 -5.96 -18.21 3.76
C LEU A 355 -6.63 -18.94 4.91
N ARG A 356 -5.86 -19.26 5.93
CA ARG A 356 -6.35 -19.81 7.19
C ARG A 356 -6.34 -18.76 8.29
N PHE A 357 -7.42 -18.72 9.08
CA PHE A 357 -7.51 -17.88 10.25
C PHE A 357 -7.44 -18.74 11.51
N LEU A 358 -6.36 -18.58 12.28
CA LEU A 358 -6.12 -19.27 13.55
C LEU A 358 -6.74 -18.43 14.67
N LYS A 359 -7.91 -18.84 15.16
CA LYS A 359 -8.76 -18.09 16.08
C LYS A 359 -8.08 -17.79 17.41
N ASP A 360 -7.39 -18.78 17.98
CA ASP A 360 -6.75 -18.68 19.29
C ASP A 360 -5.55 -17.75 19.30
N GLN A 361 -4.88 -17.64 18.14
CA GLN A 361 -3.73 -16.76 17.91
C GLN A 361 -4.10 -15.44 17.27
N ALA A 362 -5.35 -15.30 16.80
CA ALA A 362 -5.81 -14.16 15.98
C ALA A 362 -4.84 -13.88 14.80
N ARG A 363 -4.35 -14.92 14.14
CA ARG A 363 -3.34 -14.91 13.09
C ARG A 363 -3.89 -15.46 11.77
N PHE A 364 -3.44 -14.88 10.65
CA PHE A 364 -3.62 -15.46 9.33
C PHE A 364 -2.38 -16.24 8.92
N ALA A 365 -2.56 -17.32 8.17
CA ALA A 365 -1.51 -18.17 7.63
C ALA A 365 -1.91 -18.68 6.23
N ASP A 366 -0.92 -19.10 5.44
CA ASP A 366 -1.19 -19.82 4.20
C ASP A 366 -1.87 -21.17 4.50
N VAL A 367 -2.65 -21.69 3.55
CA VAL A 367 -3.39 -22.95 3.72
C VAL A 367 -2.43 -24.13 3.94
N ASP A 368 -1.26 -24.10 3.30
CA ASP A 368 -0.28 -25.20 3.33
C ASP A 368 0.53 -25.26 4.63
N GLU A 369 0.74 -24.14 5.33
CA GLU A 369 1.47 -24.09 6.62
C GLU A 369 0.79 -24.88 7.74
N THR A 370 -0.48 -25.20 7.61
CA THR A 370 -1.26 -25.88 8.65
C THR A 370 -1.18 -27.40 8.58
N LEU A 371 -0.55 -27.95 7.57
CA LEU A 371 -0.30 -29.39 7.41
C LEU A 371 1.05 -29.83 8.02
N MET A 372 1.87 -28.88 8.50
CA MET A 372 3.11 -29.23 9.19
C MET A 372 2.86 -29.38 10.69
N PRO A 373 3.28 -30.48 11.32
CA PRO A 373 3.22 -30.64 12.77
C PRO A 373 4.15 -29.61 13.44
N GLU A 374 3.71 -29.06 14.57
CA GLU A 374 4.50 -28.19 15.43
C GLU A 374 5.82 -28.86 15.83
N ALA A 375 6.89 -28.58 15.11
CA ALA A 375 8.26 -28.89 15.55
C ALA A 375 9.27 -28.02 14.80
N GLY A 376 9.65 -26.94 15.39
CA GLY A 376 11.00 -26.42 15.48
C GLY A 376 11.96 -26.53 14.30
N SER A 377 11.56 -26.16 13.07
CA SER A 377 12.51 -25.75 12.03
C SER A 377 11.79 -25.13 10.85
N ARG A 378 11.68 -23.80 10.86
CA ARG A 378 11.40 -23.05 9.63
C ARG A 378 12.60 -23.17 8.71
N PRO A 379 12.41 -23.40 7.39
CA PRO A 379 13.52 -23.29 6.44
C PRO A 379 14.03 -21.86 6.45
N ALA A 380 15.36 -21.70 6.43
CA ALA A 380 16.01 -20.42 6.32
C ALA A 380 15.49 -19.66 5.07
N PRO A 381 15.34 -18.32 5.12
CA PRO A 381 14.92 -17.53 3.98
C PRO A 381 15.92 -17.76 2.83
N GLY A 382 15.44 -18.32 1.72
CA GLY A 382 16.24 -18.55 0.52
C GLY A 382 16.27 -19.97 -0.05
N GLN A 383 15.65 -20.97 0.57
CA GLN A 383 15.56 -22.31 -0.01
C GLN A 383 14.15 -22.60 -0.52
N TYR A 384 13.82 -22.03 -1.67
CA TYR A 384 12.75 -22.54 -2.51
C TYR A 384 13.39 -23.50 -3.50
N GLU A 385 13.27 -24.80 -3.25
CA GLU A 385 13.63 -25.81 -4.24
C GLU A 385 12.69 -25.72 -5.44
N ASP A 386 13.29 -25.59 -6.62
CA ASP A 386 12.65 -25.72 -7.91
C ASP A 386 11.96 -27.07 -8.02
N VAL A 387 10.63 -27.12 -7.98
CA VAL A 387 9.81 -28.29 -8.27
C VAL A 387 9.71 -28.47 -9.78
N SER A 388 10.83 -28.48 -10.50
CA SER A 388 10.91 -28.75 -11.93
C SER A 388 11.92 -29.84 -12.34
N SER A 389 12.21 -30.80 -11.45
CA SER A 389 12.96 -31.98 -11.84
C SER A 389 12.47 -33.26 -11.15
N GLY A 390 11.27 -33.68 -11.51
CA GLY A 390 10.77 -35.03 -11.27
C GLY A 390 11.10 -35.91 -12.47
N SER A 391 12.12 -36.71 -12.30
CA SER A 391 12.61 -37.73 -13.24
C SER A 391 11.50 -38.54 -13.87
N ASN A 392 11.49 -38.55 -15.19
CA ASN A 392 10.74 -39.40 -16.06
C ASN A 392 11.31 -40.86 -16.00
N SER A 393 10.51 -41.79 -15.58
CA SER A 393 10.71 -43.21 -15.92
C SER A 393 9.37 -43.90 -16.07
N GLY A 394 9.04 -44.20 -17.35
CA GLY A 394 8.28 -45.39 -17.69
C GLY A 394 6.90 -45.23 -18.29
N LEU A 395 6.83 -45.55 -19.58
CA LEU A 395 5.77 -46.25 -20.29
C LEU A 395 4.68 -45.45 -21.04
N GLY A 396 4.77 -45.61 -22.38
CA GLY A 396 3.60 -45.91 -23.19
C GLY A 396 3.14 -44.77 -24.11
N GLY A 397 3.53 -44.88 -25.37
CA GLY A 397 3.15 -44.00 -26.45
C GLY A 397 1.65 -43.88 -26.70
N PHE A 398 1.30 -42.77 -27.31
CA PHE A 398 0.23 -42.67 -28.29
C PHE A 398 0.34 -41.33 -29.03
N GLY A 399 0.55 -41.44 -30.36
CA GLY A 399 -0.21 -40.70 -31.38
C GLY A 399 0.12 -39.21 -31.60
N GLY A 400 0.87 -38.97 -32.65
CA GLY A 400 0.96 -37.85 -33.57
C GLY A 400 0.10 -36.60 -33.37
N VAL A 401 0.79 -35.47 -33.30
CA VAL A 401 0.23 -34.16 -33.57
C VAL A 401 0.55 -33.84 -35.02
N PRO A 402 -0.41 -33.36 -35.85
CA PRO A 402 -0.13 -32.96 -37.24
C PRO A 402 0.70 -31.69 -37.30
N GLU A 403 1.79 -31.74 -38.01
CA GLU A 403 2.49 -30.56 -38.55
C GLU A 403 1.64 -29.91 -39.64
N GLU A 404 1.02 -28.79 -39.31
CA GLU A 404 0.53 -27.81 -40.29
C GLU A 404 0.40 -26.47 -39.59
N PHE A 405 1.44 -25.67 -39.70
CA PHE A 405 1.41 -24.18 -39.67
C PHE A 405 2.83 -23.62 -39.56
N LEU A 406 3.64 -23.96 -40.55
CA LEU A 406 4.89 -23.22 -40.80
C LEU A 406 5.12 -23.16 -42.32
N THR A 407 4.71 -22.08 -42.95
CA THR A 407 5.44 -21.53 -44.12
C THR A 407 5.08 -20.06 -44.34
N PRO A 408 6.06 -19.18 -44.62
CA PRO A 408 5.83 -17.78 -44.90
C PRO A 408 5.65 -17.60 -46.41
N GLY A 409 4.58 -16.92 -46.83
CA GLY A 409 4.32 -16.50 -48.19
C GLY A 409 4.38 -15.00 -48.34
N VAL A 410 5.46 -14.53 -48.95
CA VAL A 410 5.63 -13.18 -49.51
C VAL A 410 4.86 -13.08 -50.80
N SER A 411 3.97 -12.10 -51.00
CA SER A 411 3.84 -11.39 -52.29
C SER A 411 2.97 -10.15 -52.10
N GLY A 412 3.52 -9.03 -52.53
CA GLY A 412 2.89 -7.72 -52.47
C GLY A 412 1.90 -7.46 -53.62
N ALA A 413 1.11 -6.44 -53.42
CA ALA A 413 0.66 -5.48 -54.43
C ALA A 413 -0.07 -4.31 -53.75
N PRO A 414 0.01 -3.08 -54.25
CA PRO A 414 -0.40 -1.87 -53.56
C PRO A 414 -1.89 -1.59 -53.74
N VAL A 415 -2.56 -1.09 -52.73
CA VAL A 415 -3.91 -0.55 -52.84
C VAL A 415 -3.88 0.95 -52.56
N ASN A 416 -4.43 1.66 -53.49
CA ASN A 416 -4.69 3.08 -53.65
C ASN A 416 -5.30 3.76 -52.42
N LEU A 417 -4.75 4.92 -52.15
CA LEU A 417 -5.41 6.03 -51.42
C LEU A 417 -6.32 6.75 -52.43
N ASN A 418 -7.62 6.82 -52.14
CA ASN A 418 -8.55 7.93 -52.39
C ASN A 418 -9.98 7.42 -52.23
N GLU A 419 -10.69 8.10 -51.33
CA GLU A 419 -12.05 8.64 -51.45
C GLU A 419 -12.58 8.95 -50.03
N GLU A 420 -12.57 10.20 -49.76
CA GLU A 420 -13.64 11.16 -49.39
C GLU A 420 -14.70 10.72 -48.38
N GLU A 421 -14.80 11.57 -47.34
CA GLU A 421 -15.93 11.78 -46.43
C GLU A 421 -17.26 12.03 -47.16
N PRO A 422 -18.49 12.06 -46.53
CA PRO A 422 -18.80 12.85 -45.34
C PRO A 422 -19.91 12.24 -44.45
N PHE A 423 -19.94 12.56 -43.20
CA PHE A 423 -20.88 13.28 -42.29
C PHE A 423 -20.50 13.08 -40.86
#